data_c9645e40b9661bef911ca50b9bfc07ab
#
_entry.id   c9645e40b9661bef911ca50b9bfc07ab
#
_cell.length_a   1.000
_cell.length_b   1.000
_cell.length_c   1.000
_cell.angle_alpha   90.00
_cell.angle_beta   90.00
_cell.angle_gamma   90.00
#
_symmetry.space_group_name_H-M   'P 1'
#
loop_
_entity.id
_entity.type
_entity.pdbx_description
1 polymer ?
#
loop_
_entity_poly.entity_id
_entity_poly.type
_entity_poly.pdbx_seq_one_letter_code
_entity_poly.pdbx_strand_id
1 'polypeptide(L)'
;FLYAGDAAEGILLAAENYDGPEPVNLGSGMEISIKNLVELIVELTGFEGEIVWDTNKPDGQPRRALDVQRAENYFGFKAEVPFEEGLRRTIEYYKANQEVIA
;
A
#
# COMPACT_ATOMS: atom_id res chain seq x y z
N PHE A 1 -2.22 2.16 -2.25
CA PHE A 1 -1.33 1.26 -1.51
C PHE A 1 -1.43 1.51 -0.02
N LEU A 2 -1.42 0.46 0.78
CA LEU A 2 -1.48 0.53 2.24
C LEU A 2 -0.46 -0.47 2.80
N TYR A 3 0.39 -0.02 3.72
CA TYR A 3 1.34 -0.91 4.38
C TYR A 3 0.59 -1.97 5.19
N ALA A 4 1.06 -3.23 5.11
CA ALA A 4 0.40 -4.36 5.75
C ALA A 4 0.23 -4.20 7.26
N GLY A 5 1.20 -3.60 7.94
CA GLY A 5 1.11 -3.31 9.36
C GLY A 5 -0.03 -2.36 9.70
N ASP A 6 -0.22 -1.33 8.89
CA ASP A 6 -1.34 -0.40 9.05
C ASP A 6 -2.68 -1.10 8.78
N ALA A 7 -2.73 -1.97 7.77
CA ALA A 7 -3.93 -2.76 7.48
C ALA A 7 -4.32 -3.64 8.65
N ALA A 8 -3.35 -4.30 9.28
CA ALA A 8 -3.59 -5.14 10.46
C ALA A 8 -4.15 -4.30 11.62
N GLU A 9 -3.58 -3.13 11.87
CA GLU A 9 -4.07 -2.20 12.90
C GLU A 9 -5.50 -1.78 12.62
N GLY A 10 -5.81 -1.46 11.36
CA GLY A 10 -7.17 -1.08 10.96
C GLY A 10 -8.18 -2.19 11.18
N ILE A 11 -7.80 -3.43 10.89
CA ILE A 11 -8.67 -4.59 11.13
C ILE A 11 -8.95 -4.77 12.61
N LEU A 12 -7.93 -4.64 13.47
CA LEU A 12 -8.10 -4.74 14.92
C LEU A 12 -9.00 -3.62 15.45
N LEU A 13 -8.79 -2.40 15.01
CA LEU A 13 -9.63 -1.26 15.41
C LEU A 13 -11.08 -1.48 15.00
N ALA A 14 -11.31 -1.98 13.79
CA ALA A 14 -12.67 -2.28 13.33
C ALA A 14 -13.31 -3.39 14.16
N ALA A 15 -12.57 -4.45 14.46
CA ALA A 15 -13.07 -5.57 15.25
C ALA A 15 -13.46 -5.13 16.66
N GLU A 16 -12.72 -4.20 17.25
CA GLU A 16 -12.97 -3.71 18.61
C GLU A 16 -14.06 -2.65 18.71
N ASN A 17 -14.19 -1.80 17.66
CA ASN A 17 -14.96 -0.56 17.75
C ASN A 17 -16.06 -0.39 16.71
N TYR A 18 -16.21 -1.32 15.77
CA TYR A 18 -17.20 -1.18 14.72
C TYR A 18 -18.10 -2.40 14.62
N ASP A 19 -19.41 -2.16 14.65
CA ASP A 19 -20.43 -3.21 14.53
C ASP A 19 -21.59 -2.71 13.67
N GLY A 20 -21.26 -2.16 12.51
CA GLY A 20 -22.25 -1.65 11.57
C GLY A 20 -22.37 -2.54 10.34
N PRO A 21 -23.45 -2.39 9.55
CA PRO A 21 -23.66 -3.18 8.35
C PRO A 21 -22.93 -2.67 7.11
N GLU A 22 -22.41 -1.45 7.15
CA GLU A 22 -21.78 -0.83 5.98
C GLU A 22 -20.33 -1.28 5.83
N PRO A 23 -19.88 -1.57 4.60
CA PRO A 23 -18.46 -1.82 4.36
C PRO A 23 -17.65 -0.55 4.59
N VAL A 24 -16.44 -0.71 5.10
CA VAL A 24 -15.53 0.40 5.39
C VAL A 24 -14.20 0.12 4.72
N ASN A 25 -13.76 1.06 3.89
CA ASN A 25 -12.48 0.95 3.20
C ASN A 25 -11.32 1.29 4.15
N LEU A 26 -10.27 0.49 4.10
CA LEU A 26 -9.00 0.78 4.76
C LEU A 26 -7.99 1.18 3.69
N GLY A 27 -7.49 2.38 3.78
CA GLY A 27 -6.53 2.92 2.82
C GLY A 27 -5.61 3.95 3.47
N SER A 28 -4.62 4.40 2.72
CA SER A 28 -3.67 5.42 3.20
C SER A 28 -4.11 6.84 2.87
N GLY A 29 -5.02 7.01 1.92
CA GLY A 29 -5.36 8.33 1.41
C GLY A 29 -4.31 8.91 0.46
N MET A 30 -3.24 8.18 0.20
CA MET A 30 -2.12 8.61 -0.62
C MET A 30 -2.26 8.08 -2.05
N GLU A 31 -1.82 8.85 -3.02
CA GLU A 31 -1.78 8.45 -4.42
C GLU A 31 -0.37 8.60 -4.95
N ILE A 32 0.05 7.67 -5.80
CA ILE A 32 1.33 7.71 -6.47
C ILE A 32 1.18 7.13 -7.88
N SER A 33 1.83 7.73 -8.87
CA SER A 33 1.85 7.17 -10.22
C SER A 33 2.69 5.89 -10.26
N ILE A 34 2.37 4.99 -11.18
CA ILE A 34 3.15 3.77 -11.36
C ILE A 34 4.60 4.08 -11.71
N LYS A 35 4.82 5.13 -12.52
CA LYS A 35 6.18 5.58 -12.86
C LYS A 35 6.97 5.96 -11.61
N ASN A 36 6.40 6.79 -10.74
CA ASN A 36 7.06 7.21 -9.51
C ASN A 36 7.27 6.05 -8.54
N LEU A 37 6.31 5.13 -8.48
CA LEU A 37 6.44 3.92 -7.67
C LEU A 37 7.62 3.06 -8.13
N VAL A 38 7.74 2.83 -9.44
CA VAL A 38 8.84 2.03 -10.01
C VAL A 38 10.17 2.71 -9.75
N GLU A 39 10.25 4.03 -9.92
CA GLU A 39 11.47 4.79 -9.64
C GLU A 39 11.89 4.67 -8.17
N LEU A 40 10.94 4.73 -7.25
CA LEU A 40 11.20 4.55 -5.82
C LEU A 40 11.68 3.14 -5.51
N ILE A 41 11.07 2.11 -6.09
CA ILE A 41 11.50 0.73 -5.92
C ILE A 41 12.94 0.54 -6.42
N VAL A 42 13.26 1.10 -7.58
CA VAL A 42 14.62 1.05 -8.14
C VAL A 42 15.62 1.69 -7.17
N GLU A 43 15.30 2.84 -6.63
CA GLU A 43 16.15 3.54 -5.67
C GLU A 43 16.36 2.72 -4.40
N LEU A 44 15.28 2.20 -3.81
CA LEU A 44 15.35 1.45 -2.56
C LEU A 44 16.01 0.08 -2.69
N THR A 45 15.92 -0.55 -3.85
CA THR A 45 16.52 -1.87 -4.09
C THR A 45 17.93 -1.81 -4.65
N GLY A 46 18.35 -0.64 -5.15
CA GLY A 46 19.63 -0.51 -5.83
C GLY A 46 19.69 -1.19 -7.19
N PHE A 47 18.53 -1.41 -7.81
CA PHE A 47 18.45 -2.05 -9.12
C PHE A 47 19.15 -1.22 -10.19
N GLU A 48 20.04 -1.84 -10.97
CA GLU A 48 20.83 -1.17 -11.99
C GLU A 48 20.45 -1.55 -13.43
N GLY A 49 19.39 -2.33 -13.60
CA GLY A 49 18.91 -2.75 -14.90
C GLY A 49 18.14 -1.68 -15.65
N GLU A 50 17.68 -2.04 -16.84
CA GLU A 50 16.88 -1.17 -17.68
C GLU A 50 15.39 -1.31 -17.34
N ILE A 51 14.68 -0.19 -17.28
CA ILE A 51 13.23 -0.16 -17.12
C ILE A 51 12.60 0.03 -18.49
N VAL A 52 11.78 -0.94 -18.91
CA VAL A 52 11.10 -0.91 -20.21
C VAL A 52 9.59 -0.82 -19.98
N TRP A 53 8.96 0.17 -20.59
CA TRP A 53 7.52 0.35 -20.52
C TRP A 53 6.86 -0.31 -21.74
N ASP A 54 6.02 -1.32 -21.49
CA ASP A 54 5.31 -2.03 -22.55
C ASP A 54 4.02 -1.27 -22.91
N THR A 55 4.12 -0.43 -23.92
CA THR A 55 3.00 0.39 -24.39
C THR A 55 1.96 -0.39 -25.19
N ASN A 56 2.21 -1.67 -25.48
CA ASN A 56 1.27 -2.54 -26.20
C ASN A 56 0.23 -3.21 -25.29
N LYS A 57 0.38 -3.04 -23.98
CA LYS A 57 -0.55 -3.60 -22.99
C LYS A 57 -1.57 -2.54 -22.56
N PRO A 58 -2.80 -2.95 -22.19
CA PRO A 58 -3.79 -1.99 -21.71
C PRO A 58 -3.36 -1.35 -20.39
N ASP A 59 -3.68 -0.07 -20.24
CA ASP A 59 -3.29 0.72 -19.06
C ASP A 59 -4.05 0.36 -17.78
N GLY A 60 -5.23 -0.19 -17.89
CA GLY A 60 -6.09 -0.39 -16.72
C GLY A 60 -6.78 0.90 -16.32
N GLN A 61 -6.98 1.11 -15.02
CA GLN A 61 -7.67 2.29 -14.51
C GLN A 61 -6.72 3.49 -14.43
N PRO A 62 -7.13 4.68 -14.94
CA PRO A 62 -6.25 5.86 -14.88
C PRO A 62 -6.01 6.37 -13.47
N ARG A 63 -6.95 6.14 -12.55
CA ARG A 63 -6.82 6.53 -11.15
C ARG A 63 -7.56 5.55 -10.27
N ARG A 64 -6.93 5.14 -9.17
CA ARG A 64 -7.56 4.29 -8.16
C ARG A 64 -7.14 4.73 -6.77
N ALA A 65 -8.10 5.18 -5.99
CA ALA A 65 -7.89 5.56 -4.60
C ALA A 65 -9.15 5.21 -3.79
N LEU A 66 -8.96 4.92 -2.51
CA LEU A 66 -10.05 4.64 -1.60
C LEU A 66 -10.39 5.89 -0.79
N ASP A 67 -11.69 6.07 -0.50
CA ASP A 67 -12.12 7.07 0.46
C ASP A 67 -11.88 6.52 1.87
N VAL A 68 -11.03 7.18 2.63
CA VAL A 68 -10.58 6.74 3.96
C VAL A 68 -11.35 7.40 5.11
N GLN A 69 -12.28 8.29 4.80
CA GLN A 69 -12.95 9.11 5.81
C GLN A 69 -13.84 8.30 6.75
N ARG A 70 -14.50 7.27 6.23
CA ARG A 70 -15.40 6.45 7.05
C ARG A 70 -14.67 5.71 8.15
N ALA A 71 -13.51 5.12 7.85
CA ALA A 71 -12.68 4.43 8.83
C ALA A 71 -12.21 5.37 9.93
N GLU A 72 -11.79 6.58 9.56
CA GLU A 72 -11.36 7.59 10.53
C GLU A 72 -12.52 8.00 11.45
N ASN A 73 -13.69 8.25 10.86
CA ASN A 73 -14.85 8.70 11.62
C ASN A 73 -15.46 7.62 12.53
N TYR A 74 -15.49 6.38 12.06
CA TYR A 74 -16.18 5.30 12.79
C TYR A 74 -15.31 4.64 13.86
N PHE A 75 -14.03 4.46 13.63
CA PHE A 75 -13.15 3.80 14.60
C PHE A 75 -11.74 4.39 14.67
N GLY A 76 -11.56 5.61 14.20
CA GLY A 76 -10.31 6.33 14.38
C GLY A 76 -9.12 5.79 13.61
N PHE A 77 -9.35 5.04 12.53
CA PHE A 77 -8.24 4.52 11.75
C PHE A 77 -7.65 5.57 10.83
N LYS A 78 -6.34 5.67 10.88
CA LYS A 78 -5.55 6.48 9.95
C LYS A 78 -4.20 5.80 9.75
N ALA A 79 -3.79 5.62 8.49
CA ALA A 79 -2.50 5.02 8.19
C ALA A 79 -1.38 5.89 8.78
N GLU A 80 -0.48 5.26 9.55
CA GLU A 80 0.58 5.97 10.26
C GLU A 80 1.95 5.83 9.62
N VAL A 81 2.19 4.73 8.88
CA VAL A 81 3.49 4.47 8.26
C VAL A 81 3.56 5.22 6.92
N PRO A 82 4.52 6.15 6.74
CA PRO A 82 4.72 6.80 5.45
C PRO A 82 4.99 5.78 4.35
N PHE A 83 4.55 6.07 3.13
CA PHE A 83 4.63 5.14 2.01
C PHE A 83 6.05 4.62 1.78
N GLU A 84 7.02 5.53 1.73
CA GLU A 84 8.42 5.14 1.50
C GLU A 84 8.95 4.22 2.58
N GLU A 85 8.64 4.50 3.84
CA GLU A 85 9.04 3.66 4.96
C GLU A 85 8.37 2.28 4.90
N GLY A 86 7.08 2.23 4.59
CA GLY A 86 6.36 0.96 4.43
C GLY A 86 6.92 0.14 3.29
N LEU A 87 7.23 0.79 2.17
CA LEU A 87 7.84 0.12 1.02
C LEU A 87 9.23 -0.43 1.37
N ARG A 88 10.04 0.35 2.06
CA ARG A 88 11.37 -0.08 2.52
C ARG A 88 11.27 -1.32 3.41
N ARG A 89 10.37 -1.32 4.37
CA ARG A 89 10.14 -2.48 5.25
C ARG A 89 9.66 -3.70 4.47
N THR A 90 8.81 -3.50 3.48
CA THR A 90 8.33 -4.58 2.62
C THR A 90 9.46 -5.20 1.81
N ILE A 91 10.34 -4.37 1.26
CA ILE A 91 11.52 -4.84 0.51
C ILE A 91 12.47 -5.62 1.43
N GLU A 92 12.72 -5.12 2.62
CA GLU A 92 13.56 -5.81 3.60
C GLU A 92 12.97 -7.17 3.99
N TYR A 93 11.67 -7.22 4.20
CA TYR A 93 10.99 -8.48 4.47
C TYR A 93 11.14 -9.47 3.32
N TYR A 94 10.95 -9.02 2.09
CA TYR A 94 11.11 -9.85 0.91
C TYR A 94 12.53 -10.42 0.83
N LYS A 95 13.54 -9.58 1.00
CA LYS A 95 14.94 -10.02 0.96
C LYS A 95 15.26 -11.05 2.04
N ALA A 96 14.73 -10.87 3.23
CA ALA A 96 14.97 -11.79 4.35
C ALA A 96 14.24 -13.12 4.19
N ASN A 97 13.17 -13.18 3.39
CA ASN A 97 12.27 -14.34 3.29
C ASN A 97 12.15 -14.91 1.88
N GLN A 98 13.12 -14.66 1.01
CA GLN A 98 13.06 -15.08 -0.40
C GLN A 98 12.85 -16.59 -0.57
N GLU A 99 13.47 -17.42 0.26
CA GLU A 99 13.35 -18.88 0.19
C GLU A 99 11.92 -19.35 0.52
N VAL A 100 11.22 -18.61 1.35
CA VAL A 100 9.85 -18.94 1.75
C VAL A 100 8.85 -18.43 0.72
N ILE A 101 9.08 -17.26 0.15
CA ILE A 101 8.17 -16.58 -0.77
C ILE A 101 8.30 -17.11 -2.20
N ALA A 102 9.51 -17.44 -2.61
CA ALA A 102 9.80 -17.95 -3.96
C ALA A 102 9.33 -19.43 -4.15
#